data_16723ec3787e33d962cd8ad6d9259efc
#
_entry.id   16723ec3787e33d962cd8ad6d9259efc
#
_cell.length_a   1.000
_cell.length_b   1.000
_cell.length_c   1.000
_cell.angle_alpha   90.00
_cell.angle_beta   90.00
_cell.angle_gamma   90.00
#
_symmetry.space_group_name_H-M   'P 1'
#
loop_
_entity.id
_entity.type
_entity.pdbx_description
1 polymer ?
#
loop_
_entity_poly.entity_id
_entity_poly.type
_entity_poly.pdbx_seq_one_letter_code
_entity_poly.pdbx_strand_id
1 'polypeptide(L)'
;MMRIRTDLDFFFVTKRPERFHISLPEDWGEGYKNVHICCTSENQYMADKRLPVFLELPIRHKSIIHGPMLGPINIERYLEKYGKEIDQVVCGGESGDEARLCDYAWVMDTMCQCVKYEVPFHFKQTGANFKRGDQIYHIPRKDRQIQAAKAKIFAEAKPA
;
A
#
# COMPACT_ATOMS: atom_id res chain seq x y z
N MET A 1 -13.13 17.20 -13.46
CA MET A 1 -13.31 15.81 -13.96
C MET A 1 -13.86 14.88 -12.88
N MET A 2 -13.21 14.65 -11.75
CA MET A 2 -13.65 13.74 -10.67
C MET A 2 -15.06 14.04 -10.13
N ARG A 3 -15.44 15.30 -9.99
CA ARG A 3 -16.79 15.73 -9.55
C ARG A 3 -17.91 15.42 -10.54
N ILE A 4 -17.60 15.33 -11.84
CA ILE A 4 -18.59 15.14 -12.91
C ILE A 4 -18.71 13.67 -13.29
N ARG A 5 -17.57 12.94 -13.27
CA ARG A 5 -17.51 11.53 -13.64
C ARG A 5 -17.60 10.66 -12.39
N THR A 6 -18.77 10.66 -11.77
CA THR A 6 -19.06 9.83 -10.57
C THR A 6 -19.26 8.36 -10.89
N ASP A 7 -19.29 8.03 -12.17
CA ASP A 7 -19.28 6.67 -12.72
C ASP A 7 -17.90 6.03 -12.78
N LEU A 8 -16.83 6.80 -12.48
CA LEU A 8 -15.43 6.35 -12.48
C LEU A 8 -14.81 6.52 -11.11
N ASP A 9 -14.02 5.54 -10.70
CA ASP A 9 -13.14 5.64 -9.55
C ASP A 9 -11.76 6.16 -9.96
N PHE A 10 -11.23 7.13 -9.21
CA PHE A 10 -9.95 7.76 -9.45
C PHE A 10 -8.95 7.35 -8.37
N PHE A 11 -7.83 6.74 -8.77
CA PHE A 11 -6.77 6.31 -7.88
C PHE A 11 -5.54 7.20 -8.04
N PHE A 12 -5.12 7.82 -6.96
CA PHE A 12 -3.91 8.65 -6.91
C PHE A 12 -2.89 8.05 -5.95
N VAL A 13 -1.64 8.01 -6.38
CA VAL A 13 -0.52 7.55 -5.55
C VAL A 13 0.37 8.73 -5.23
N THR A 14 0.65 8.96 -3.96
CA THR A 14 1.52 10.06 -3.53
C THR A 14 2.70 9.57 -2.67
N LYS A 15 3.81 10.28 -2.80
CA LYS A 15 4.98 10.22 -1.90
C LYS A 15 5.13 11.52 -1.11
N ARG A 16 4.20 12.45 -1.28
CA ARG A 16 4.24 13.81 -0.70
C ARG A 16 2.92 14.19 -0.05
N PRO A 17 2.49 13.45 1.00
CA PRO A 17 1.23 13.74 1.66
C PRO A 17 1.22 15.14 2.29
N GLU A 18 2.37 15.69 2.67
CA GLU A 18 2.52 17.04 3.21
C GLU A 18 2.09 18.14 2.25
N ARG A 19 1.99 17.83 0.95
CA ARG A 19 1.55 18.80 -0.07
C ARG A 19 0.06 18.70 -0.39
N PHE A 20 -0.65 17.82 0.25
CA PHE A 20 -2.04 17.52 -0.08
C PHE A 20 -2.95 18.76 -0.02
N HIS A 21 -2.81 19.57 1.04
CA HIS A 21 -3.64 20.76 1.24
C HIS A 21 -3.40 21.88 0.23
N ILE A 22 -2.27 21.87 -0.50
CA ILE A 22 -1.88 22.98 -1.38
C ILE A 22 -2.82 23.12 -2.59
N SER A 23 -3.44 22.04 -3.03
CA SER A 23 -4.18 21.99 -4.29
C SER A 23 -5.57 21.36 -4.14
N LEU A 24 -6.13 21.38 -2.93
CA LEU A 24 -7.49 20.87 -2.74
C LEU A 24 -8.52 21.84 -3.32
N PRO A 25 -9.57 21.32 -3.98
CA PRO A 25 -10.73 22.11 -4.34
C PRO A 25 -11.45 22.64 -3.09
N GLU A 26 -12.10 23.81 -3.21
CA GLU A 26 -12.86 24.41 -2.10
C GLU A 26 -13.97 23.50 -1.56
N ASP A 27 -14.55 22.67 -2.42
CA ASP A 27 -15.63 21.72 -2.10
C ASP A 27 -15.14 20.31 -1.76
N TRP A 28 -13.84 20.15 -1.43
CA TRP A 28 -13.27 18.85 -1.12
C TRP A 28 -13.91 18.16 0.10
N GLY A 29 -14.16 18.92 1.19
CA GLY A 29 -14.68 18.36 2.45
C GLY A 29 -13.83 17.22 2.96
N GLU A 30 -14.47 16.08 3.27
CA GLU A 30 -13.83 14.84 3.69
C GLU A 30 -13.38 13.93 2.52
N GLY A 31 -13.40 14.45 1.31
CA GLY A 31 -13.05 13.73 0.08
C GLY A 31 -14.24 13.26 -0.74
N TYR A 32 -14.03 13.21 -2.04
CA TYR A 32 -15.04 12.70 -2.97
C TYR A 32 -15.19 11.18 -2.84
N LYS A 33 -16.41 10.67 -2.99
CA LYS A 33 -16.74 9.24 -2.82
C LYS A 33 -16.02 8.31 -3.80
N ASN A 34 -15.64 8.83 -4.96
CA ASN A 34 -15.00 8.10 -6.04
C ASN A 34 -13.49 8.43 -6.17
N VAL A 35 -12.88 8.96 -5.13
CA VAL A 35 -11.45 9.30 -5.12
C VAL A 35 -10.73 8.53 -4.02
N HIS A 36 -9.77 7.71 -4.43
CA HIS A 36 -8.93 6.90 -3.58
C HIS A 36 -7.50 7.45 -3.59
N ILE A 37 -6.97 7.75 -2.42
CA ILE A 37 -5.60 8.22 -2.28
C ILE A 37 -4.74 7.16 -1.60
N CYS A 38 -3.61 6.87 -2.23
CA CYS A 38 -2.66 5.88 -1.76
C CYS A 38 -1.35 6.55 -1.37
N CYS A 39 -0.87 6.33 -0.15
CA CYS A 39 0.43 6.81 0.28
C CYS A 39 1.49 5.72 0.16
N THR A 40 2.58 6.02 -0.54
CA THR A 40 3.69 5.07 -0.70
C THR A 40 4.70 5.21 0.44
N SER A 41 5.13 4.08 1.00
CA SER A 41 6.23 3.99 1.96
C SER A 41 7.08 2.76 1.65
N GLU A 42 8.31 2.99 1.18
CA GLU A 42 9.19 1.95 0.65
C GLU A 42 9.99 1.22 1.75
N ASN A 43 10.17 1.85 2.90
CA ASN A 43 10.90 1.37 4.07
C ASN A 43 10.36 2.02 5.33
N GLN A 44 10.87 1.61 6.50
CA GLN A 44 10.43 2.12 7.80
C GLN A 44 10.57 3.64 7.91
N TYR A 45 11.70 4.21 7.50
CA TYR A 45 11.93 5.66 7.56
C TYR A 45 10.86 6.45 6.80
N MET A 46 10.47 5.98 5.60
CA MET A 46 9.44 6.65 4.81
C MET A 46 8.03 6.39 5.36
N ALA A 47 7.78 5.25 5.98
CA ALA A 47 6.53 5.00 6.70
C ALA A 47 6.37 5.99 7.87
N ASP A 48 7.41 6.13 8.71
CA ASP A 48 7.41 7.02 9.87
C ASP A 48 7.33 8.50 9.50
N LYS A 49 7.85 8.87 8.34
CA LYS A 49 7.79 10.24 7.82
C LYS A 49 6.42 10.59 7.22
N ARG A 50 5.82 9.67 6.46
CA ARG A 50 4.65 9.99 5.61
C ARG A 50 3.32 9.60 6.24
N LEU A 51 3.25 8.44 6.90
CA LEU A 51 1.97 7.92 7.41
C LEU A 51 1.33 8.81 8.49
N PRO A 52 2.07 9.42 9.43
CA PRO A 52 1.48 10.32 10.41
C PRO A 52 0.74 11.49 9.76
N VAL A 53 1.34 12.07 8.72
CA VAL A 53 0.72 13.17 7.97
C VAL A 53 -0.45 12.66 7.13
N PHE A 54 -0.24 11.57 6.38
CA PHE A 54 -1.24 11.03 5.46
C PHE A 54 -2.54 10.61 6.14
N LEU A 55 -2.44 9.93 7.28
CA LEU A 55 -3.60 9.37 7.96
C LEU A 55 -4.49 10.42 8.61
N GLU A 56 -3.96 11.60 8.90
CA GLU A 56 -4.69 12.76 9.43
C GLU A 56 -5.37 13.62 8.34
N LEU A 57 -5.08 13.36 7.05
CA LEU A 57 -5.68 14.12 5.96
C LEU A 57 -7.17 13.81 5.79
N PRO A 58 -7.99 14.80 5.37
CA PRO A 58 -9.40 14.62 5.08
C PRO A 58 -9.57 13.84 3.76
N ILE A 59 -9.37 12.55 3.81
CA ILE A 59 -9.45 11.63 2.67
C ILE A 59 -10.39 10.50 3.05
N ARG A 60 -11.42 10.28 2.25
CA ARG A 60 -12.43 9.25 2.48
C ARG A 60 -11.88 7.84 2.27
N HIS A 61 -11.13 7.63 1.19
CA HIS A 61 -10.57 6.34 0.80
C HIS A 61 -9.05 6.39 0.87
N LYS A 62 -8.48 5.81 1.93
CA LYS A 62 -7.05 5.79 2.21
C LYS A 62 -6.49 4.40 2.01
N SER A 63 -5.39 4.27 1.26
CA SER A 63 -4.63 3.02 1.17
C SER A 63 -3.13 3.27 1.42
N ILE A 64 -2.46 2.27 1.98
CA ILE A 64 -1.01 2.29 2.18
C ILE A 64 -0.37 1.38 1.14
N ILE A 65 0.70 1.85 0.49
CA ILE A 65 1.44 1.05 -0.50
C ILE A 65 2.90 0.94 -0.07
N HIS A 66 3.35 -0.29 0.23
CA HIS A 66 4.76 -0.63 0.35
C HIS A 66 5.28 -1.09 -1.01
N GLY A 67 5.59 -0.11 -1.86
CA GLY A 67 5.97 -0.37 -3.25
C GLY A 67 6.94 0.67 -3.84
N PRO A 68 8.19 0.25 -4.21
CA PRO A 68 8.76 -1.07 -3.95
C PRO A 68 9.05 -1.26 -2.47
N MET A 69 8.80 -2.46 -1.94
CA MET A 69 9.18 -2.79 -0.57
C MET A 69 10.68 -3.05 -0.50
N LEU A 70 11.40 -2.27 0.29
CA LEU A 70 12.88 -2.24 0.35
C LEU A 70 13.46 -2.64 1.70
N GLY A 71 12.64 -3.13 2.59
CA GLY A 71 13.01 -3.59 3.92
C GLY A 71 11.79 -3.96 4.74
N PRO A 72 11.97 -4.49 5.96
CA PRO A 72 10.87 -4.73 6.88
C PRO A 72 10.24 -3.39 7.29
N ILE A 73 8.91 -3.38 7.44
CA ILE A 73 8.13 -2.20 7.80
C ILE A 73 7.14 -2.58 8.89
N ASN A 74 7.25 -1.95 10.04
CA ASN A 74 6.28 -2.07 11.11
C ASN A 74 5.33 -0.87 11.10
N ILE A 75 4.06 -1.12 10.85
CA ILE A 75 2.99 -0.11 10.81
C ILE A 75 1.91 -0.38 11.87
N GLU A 76 2.12 -1.30 12.81
CA GLU A 76 1.13 -1.69 13.81
C GLU A 76 0.51 -0.49 14.54
N ARG A 77 1.33 0.47 14.99
CA ARG A 77 0.86 1.68 15.68
C ARG A 77 -0.13 2.52 14.85
N TYR A 78 0.04 2.48 13.52
CA TYR A 78 -0.87 3.19 12.61
C TYR A 78 -2.15 2.39 12.37
N LEU A 79 -2.03 1.07 12.22
CA LEU A 79 -3.19 0.18 12.07
C LEU A 79 -4.04 0.16 13.33
N GLU A 80 -3.44 0.19 14.52
CA GLU A 80 -4.14 0.27 15.80
C GLU A 80 -5.00 1.54 15.90
N LYS A 81 -4.44 2.69 15.50
CA LYS A 81 -5.14 3.97 15.60
C LYS A 81 -6.13 4.21 14.45
N TYR A 82 -5.75 3.85 13.22
CA TYR A 82 -6.46 4.25 12.00
C TYR A 82 -6.96 3.08 11.15
N GLY A 83 -6.85 1.84 11.61
CA GLY A 83 -7.15 0.65 10.79
C GLY A 83 -8.54 0.69 10.15
N LYS A 84 -9.55 1.23 10.85
CA LYS A 84 -10.91 1.37 10.32
C LYS A 84 -11.08 2.38 9.20
N GLU A 85 -10.09 3.29 9.03
CA GLU A 85 -10.07 4.31 7.98
C GLU A 85 -9.20 3.91 6.78
N ILE A 86 -8.51 2.75 6.89
CA ILE A 86 -7.61 2.26 5.86
C ILE A 86 -8.32 1.19 5.05
N ASP A 87 -8.58 1.47 3.76
CA ASP A 87 -9.25 0.54 2.85
C ASP A 87 -8.40 -0.72 2.62
N GLN A 88 -7.08 -0.56 2.49
CA GLN A 88 -6.16 -1.69 2.30
C GLN A 88 -4.68 -1.30 2.46
N VAL A 89 -3.86 -2.30 2.69
CA VAL A 89 -2.40 -2.23 2.58
C VAL A 89 -1.95 -3.10 1.41
N VAL A 90 -1.13 -2.53 0.52
CA VAL A 90 -0.62 -3.22 -0.68
C VAL A 90 0.89 -3.33 -0.59
N CYS A 91 1.45 -4.53 -0.78
CA CYS A 91 2.89 -4.75 -0.89
C CYS A 91 3.30 -5.17 -2.30
N GLY A 92 4.51 -4.79 -2.70
CA GLY A 92 5.09 -5.26 -3.95
C GLY A 92 6.57 -4.94 -4.09
N GLY A 93 7.31 -5.86 -4.72
CA GLY A 93 8.72 -5.68 -5.04
C GLY A 93 8.94 -4.79 -6.25
N GLU A 94 10.20 -4.42 -6.49
CA GLU A 94 10.62 -3.57 -7.60
C GLU A 94 10.65 -4.34 -8.93
N SER A 95 10.27 -3.67 -10.02
CA SER A 95 10.09 -4.31 -11.33
C SER A 95 11.11 -3.89 -12.41
N GLY A 96 12.11 -3.08 -12.10
CA GLY A 96 13.16 -2.67 -13.04
C GLY A 96 14.20 -3.77 -13.29
N ASP A 97 15.11 -3.52 -14.23
CA ASP A 97 16.22 -4.45 -14.53
C ASP A 97 17.24 -4.50 -13.37
N GLU A 98 17.45 -3.37 -12.71
CA GLU A 98 18.27 -3.23 -11.51
C GLU A 98 17.44 -3.30 -10.22
N ALA A 99 16.37 -4.07 -10.22
CA ALA A 99 15.46 -4.18 -9.11
C ALA A 99 16.18 -4.66 -7.84
N ARG A 100 15.92 -3.96 -6.75
CA ARG A 100 16.36 -4.37 -5.43
C ARG A 100 15.57 -5.59 -4.94
N LEU A 101 16.15 -6.27 -3.98
CA LEU A 101 15.55 -7.47 -3.39
C LEU A 101 14.26 -7.12 -2.65
N CYS A 102 13.24 -7.98 -2.81
CA CYS A 102 12.06 -8.03 -1.96
C CYS A 102 12.08 -9.38 -1.21
N ASP A 103 12.01 -9.35 0.11
CA ASP A 103 12.00 -10.56 0.92
C ASP A 103 10.56 -10.97 1.27
N TYR A 104 10.26 -12.24 1.06
CA TYR A 104 8.98 -12.85 1.43
C TYR A 104 8.64 -12.66 2.92
N ALA A 105 9.65 -12.71 3.80
CA ALA A 105 9.45 -12.51 5.23
C ALA A 105 8.89 -11.13 5.55
N TRP A 106 9.33 -10.07 4.85
CA TRP A 106 8.79 -8.72 5.03
C TRP A 106 7.34 -8.61 4.62
N VAL A 107 6.98 -9.29 3.51
CA VAL A 107 5.60 -9.32 3.01
C VAL A 107 4.69 -10.03 4.00
N MET A 108 5.14 -11.17 4.53
CA MET A 108 4.41 -11.95 5.54
C MET A 108 4.23 -11.18 6.85
N ASP A 109 5.28 -10.50 7.31
CA ASP A 109 5.22 -9.68 8.52
C ASP A 109 4.16 -8.57 8.38
N THR A 110 4.17 -7.84 7.26
CA THR A 110 3.14 -6.82 6.99
C THR A 110 1.74 -7.42 6.92
N MET A 111 1.57 -8.59 6.29
CA MET A 111 0.28 -9.28 6.25
C MET A 111 -0.20 -9.65 7.66
N CYS A 112 0.69 -10.18 8.51
CA CYS A 112 0.34 -10.51 9.90
C CYS A 112 -0.12 -9.28 10.71
N GLN A 113 0.54 -8.14 10.51
CA GLN A 113 0.12 -6.86 11.11
C GLN A 113 -1.30 -6.50 10.63
N CYS A 114 -1.57 -6.58 9.32
CA CYS A 114 -2.89 -6.28 8.78
C CYS A 114 -3.98 -7.22 9.31
N VAL A 115 -3.72 -8.52 9.39
CA VAL A 115 -4.65 -9.51 9.96
C VAL A 115 -5.00 -9.18 11.42
N LYS A 116 -3.99 -8.84 12.22
CA LYS A 116 -4.17 -8.48 13.65
C LYS A 116 -5.15 -7.32 13.84
N TYR A 117 -5.14 -6.35 12.94
CA TYR A 117 -5.98 -5.14 13.01
C TYR A 117 -7.16 -5.16 12.03
N GLU A 118 -7.44 -6.31 11.42
CA GLU A 118 -8.57 -6.51 10.49
C GLU A 118 -8.56 -5.57 9.27
N VAL A 119 -7.34 -5.19 8.80
CA VAL A 119 -7.17 -4.35 7.62
C VAL A 119 -6.92 -5.23 6.40
N PRO A 120 -7.60 -5.02 5.27
CA PRO A 120 -7.37 -5.77 4.04
C PRO A 120 -5.92 -5.66 3.57
N PHE A 121 -5.35 -6.78 3.11
CA PHE A 121 -3.98 -6.85 2.62
C PHE A 121 -3.90 -7.49 1.24
N HIS A 122 -3.08 -6.92 0.36
CA HIS A 122 -2.86 -7.45 -0.98
C HIS A 122 -1.37 -7.49 -1.35
N PHE A 123 -0.87 -8.69 -1.70
CA PHE A 123 0.46 -8.84 -2.28
C PHE A 123 0.38 -8.73 -3.80
N LYS A 124 0.69 -7.55 -4.34
CA LYS A 124 0.51 -7.18 -5.75
C LYS A 124 1.46 -7.91 -6.70
N GLN A 125 2.75 -7.95 -6.36
CA GLN A 125 3.81 -8.55 -7.19
C GLN A 125 5.07 -8.85 -6.38
N THR A 126 5.81 -9.87 -6.81
CA THR A 126 7.07 -10.27 -6.18
C THR A 126 8.24 -9.29 -6.41
N GLY A 127 8.20 -8.54 -7.51
CA GLY A 127 9.37 -7.85 -8.03
C GLY A 127 10.23 -8.76 -8.90
N ALA A 128 11.34 -8.21 -9.44
CA ALA A 128 12.27 -8.99 -10.27
C ALA A 128 13.16 -9.92 -9.44
N ASN A 129 13.62 -9.45 -8.29
CA ASN A 129 14.45 -10.20 -7.35
C ASN A 129 13.64 -10.46 -6.08
N PHE A 130 13.31 -11.74 -5.85
CA PHE A 130 12.47 -12.15 -4.73
C PHE A 130 13.16 -13.21 -3.89
N LYS A 131 13.29 -12.97 -2.59
CA LYS A 131 13.92 -13.89 -1.65
C LYS A 131 12.87 -14.62 -0.82
N ARG A 132 13.06 -15.94 -0.67
CA ARG A 132 12.27 -16.77 0.24
C ARG A 132 13.19 -17.72 0.98
N GLY A 133 13.34 -17.56 2.29
CA GLY A 133 14.38 -18.25 3.05
C GLY A 133 15.76 -17.83 2.54
N ASP A 134 16.62 -18.80 2.25
CA ASP A 134 17.98 -18.57 1.73
C ASP A 134 18.04 -18.48 0.20
N GLN A 135 16.92 -18.69 -0.49
CA GLN A 135 16.87 -18.73 -1.94
C GLN A 135 16.39 -17.40 -2.54
N ILE A 136 17.12 -16.93 -3.57
CA ILE A 136 16.77 -15.78 -4.38
C ILE A 136 16.26 -16.26 -5.73
N TYR A 137 15.09 -15.76 -6.13
CA TYR A 137 14.44 -16.02 -7.39
C TYR A 137 14.50 -14.79 -8.29
N HIS A 138 14.94 -14.98 -9.54
CA HIS A 138 14.84 -13.96 -10.59
C HIS A 138 13.56 -14.20 -11.38
N ILE A 139 12.54 -13.35 -11.17
CA ILE A 139 11.20 -13.57 -11.69
C ILE A 139 10.95 -12.67 -12.90
N PRO A 140 10.70 -13.25 -14.09
CA PRO A 140 10.39 -12.50 -15.30
C PRO A 140 9.16 -11.60 -15.10
N ARG A 141 9.14 -10.45 -15.81
CA ARG A 141 8.09 -9.44 -15.66
C ARG A 141 6.67 -10.01 -15.77
N LYS A 142 6.44 -10.91 -16.73
CA LYS A 142 5.14 -11.56 -16.97
C LYS A 142 4.66 -12.45 -15.82
N ASP A 143 5.57 -12.95 -14.99
CA ASP A 143 5.25 -13.93 -13.94
C ASP A 143 5.13 -13.31 -12.54
N ARG A 144 5.56 -12.05 -12.33
CA ARG A 144 5.65 -11.42 -10.99
C ARG A 144 4.31 -11.36 -10.26
N GLN A 145 3.25 -10.97 -10.96
CA GLN A 145 1.90 -10.94 -10.39
C GLN A 145 1.33 -12.35 -10.20
N ILE A 146 1.60 -13.25 -11.15
CA ILE A 146 1.15 -14.64 -11.08
C ILE A 146 1.79 -15.35 -9.87
N GLN A 147 3.09 -15.14 -9.63
CA GLN A 147 3.77 -15.73 -8.48
C GLN A 147 3.28 -15.13 -7.16
N ALA A 148 3.02 -13.84 -7.09
CA ALA A 148 2.41 -13.22 -5.92
C ALA A 148 1.02 -13.81 -5.63
N ALA A 149 0.17 -13.96 -6.64
CA ALA A 149 -1.15 -14.57 -6.51
C ALA A 149 -1.07 -16.04 -6.06
N LYS A 150 -0.11 -16.82 -6.59
CA LYS A 150 0.13 -18.22 -6.17
C LYS A 150 0.56 -18.34 -4.71
N ALA A 151 1.20 -17.32 -4.17
CA ALA A 151 1.60 -17.32 -2.76
C ALA A 151 0.39 -17.29 -1.81
N LYS A 152 -0.81 -16.91 -2.30
CA LYS A 152 -2.06 -16.81 -1.52
C LYS A 152 -1.93 -15.96 -0.27
N ILE A 153 -1.14 -14.88 -0.36
CA ILE A 153 -0.92 -13.94 0.74
C ILE A 153 -1.91 -12.78 0.55
N PHE A 154 -3.01 -12.87 1.24
CA PHE A 154 -4.02 -11.82 1.30
C PHE A 154 -4.76 -11.87 2.63
N ALA A 155 -5.30 -10.73 3.06
CA ALA A 155 -6.28 -10.64 4.12
C ALA A 155 -7.48 -9.88 3.58
N GLU A 156 -8.66 -10.45 3.72
CA GLU A 156 -9.92 -9.80 3.37
C GLU A 156 -10.47 -9.08 4.59
N ALA A 157 -11.21 -8.00 4.37
CA ALA A 157 -12.00 -7.42 5.44
C ALA A 157 -13.05 -8.45 5.88
N LYS A 158 -13.27 -8.58 7.19
CA LYS A 158 -14.43 -9.35 7.65
C LYS A 158 -15.70 -8.69 7.08
N PRO A 159 -16.63 -9.48 6.56
CA PRO A 159 -17.94 -8.93 6.19
C PRO A 159 -18.56 -8.28 7.43
N ALA A 160 -19.05 -7.05 7.23
CA ALA A 160 -19.74 -6.27 8.27
C ALA A 160 -21.05 -6.95 8.68
#